data_9a29969eb0584027c4a5d995cb39c2a4
#
_entry.id   9a29969eb0584027c4a5d995cb39c2a4
#
_cell.length_a   1.000
_cell.length_b   1.000
_cell.length_c   1.000
_cell.angle_alpha   90.00
_cell.angle_beta   90.00
_cell.angle_gamma   90.00
#
_symmetry.space_group_name_H-M   'P 1'
#
loop_
_entity.id
_entity.type
_entity.pdbx_description
1 polymer ?
#
loop_
_entity_poly.entity_id
_entity_poly.type
_entity_poly.pdbx_seq_one_letter_code
_entity_poly.pdbx_strand_id
1 'polypeptide(L)'
;MEIFDYDNVLLLPRKCRVDSRAECDPSVEFGGRRFALPVVPANMKTVLDEPIAHWLAANGHFYVMHRFDLDTVAFARGMREAGLFVSISSGVKPEDAAVIDRLAADGVGADYITIDIAHGHADSVRRMIEHIKEKLPQAFVIAGNVGTPEAVIDLENWGADATKVGIGPGKVCITRLKTGFGTGGWQLSALKWCARVATKPIIADGGIRHHGDIAKSVRFGAAMVMVGSLFAGHEESPGRTVEVDGQLYKEYYGSASDFNKGEYKHVEGKRILEPVKGKLADTLREMREDLQSSISYAGGRLLT
;
A
#
# COMPACT_ATOMS: atom_id res chain seq x y z
N MET A 1 15.97 -12.42 17.29
CA MET A 1 14.90 -11.44 16.97
C MET A 1 13.65 -11.85 17.72
N GLU A 2 12.98 -10.93 18.42
CA GLU A 2 11.67 -11.21 19.02
C GLU A 2 10.63 -11.31 17.90
N ILE A 3 9.76 -12.33 17.96
CA ILE A 3 8.69 -12.56 16.97
C ILE A 3 7.37 -12.16 17.59
N PHE A 4 6.70 -11.17 16.98
CA PHE A 4 5.38 -10.68 17.33
C PHE A 4 4.66 -10.10 16.13
N ASP A 5 3.35 -10.01 16.21
CA ASP A 5 2.53 -9.42 15.16
C ASP A 5 1.49 -8.46 15.79
N TYR A 6 0.60 -7.92 15.00
CA TYR A 6 -0.40 -6.92 15.40
C TYR A 6 -1.27 -7.38 16.57
N ASP A 7 -1.66 -8.66 16.62
CA ASP A 7 -2.62 -9.18 17.62
C ASP A 7 -2.04 -9.36 19.03
N ASN A 8 -0.71 -9.42 19.17
CA ASN A 8 -0.06 -9.69 20.46
C ASN A 8 0.78 -8.52 21.00
N VAL A 9 0.58 -7.32 20.44
CA VAL A 9 1.24 -6.09 20.87
C VAL A 9 0.21 -4.98 21.04
N LEU A 10 0.32 -4.24 22.15
CA LEU A 10 -0.37 -2.98 22.37
C LEU A 10 0.65 -1.86 22.64
N LEU A 11 0.33 -0.66 22.19
CA LEU A 11 1.12 0.53 22.48
C LEU A 11 0.79 1.01 23.90
N LEU A 12 1.81 1.37 24.68
CA LEU A 12 1.61 1.88 26.02
C LEU A 12 1.25 3.37 25.99
N PRO A 13 0.17 3.78 26.69
CA PRO A 13 -0.25 5.16 26.71
C PRO A 13 0.77 6.04 27.45
N ARG A 14 0.85 7.30 27.04
CA ARG A 14 1.65 8.34 27.66
C ARG A 14 0.75 9.48 28.14
N LYS A 15 1.31 10.41 28.91
CA LYS A 15 0.57 11.61 29.34
C LYS A 15 0.03 12.36 28.12
N CYS A 16 -1.29 12.51 28.04
CA CYS A 16 -1.96 13.31 27.03
C CYS A 16 -1.57 14.79 27.16
N ARG A 17 -1.37 15.48 26.01
CA ARG A 17 -0.93 16.88 25.94
C ARG A 17 -1.90 17.76 25.14
N VAL A 18 -3.07 17.25 24.80
CA VAL A 18 -4.12 17.95 24.05
C VAL A 18 -5.39 17.94 24.88
N ASP A 19 -6.16 19.01 24.76
CA ASP A 19 -7.49 19.12 25.41
C ASP A 19 -8.57 18.40 24.59
N SER A 20 -8.41 18.41 23.26
CA SER A 20 -9.27 17.69 22.34
C SER A 20 -8.43 16.82 21.39
N ARG A 21 -8.91 15.60 21.10
CA ARG A 21 -8.29 14.71 20.08
C ARG A 21 -8.31 15.34 18.68
N ALA A 22 -9.26 16.22 18.40
CA ALA A 22 -9.35 16.96 17.15
C ALA A 22 -8.14 17.88 16.89
N GLU A 23 -7.35 18.21 17.93
CA GLU A 23 -6.09 18.94 17.78
C GLU A 23 -4.95 18.09 17.21
N CYS A 24 -5.11 16.77 17.22
CA CYS A 24 -4.11 15.85 16.70
C CYS A 24 -4.18 15.76 15.18
N ASP A 25 -3.02 15.83 14.52
CA ASP A 25 -2.89 15.79 13.08
C ASP A 25 -2.34 14.42 12.62
N PRO A 26 -3.15 13.57 11.97
CA PRO A 26 -2.73 12.27 11.45
C PRO A 26 -2.13 12.35 10.03
N SER A 27 -1.95 13.54 9.47
CA SER A 27 -1.36 13.69 8.14
C SER A 27 0.12 13.27 8.11
N VAL A 28 0.61 12.97 6.92
CA VAL A 28 1.98 12.53 6.69
C VAL A 28 2.58 13.20 5.47
N GLU A 29 3.86 13.51 5.53
CA GLU A 29 4.67 13.89 4.36
C GLU A 29 5.24 12.63 3.71
N PHE A 30 5.01 12.45 2.41
CA PHE A 30 5.53 11.31 1.67
C PHE A 30 5.87 11.71 0.22
N GLY A 31 7.13 11.51 -0.18
CA GLY A 31 7.59 11.85 -1.52
C GLY A 31 7.39 13.33 -1.89
N GLY A 32 7.58 14.24 -0.93
CA GLY A 32 7.43 15.69 -1.13
C GLY A 32 5.98 16.19 -1.17
N ARG A 33 4.99 15.34 -0.87
CA ARG A 33 3.56 15.72 -0.76
C ARG A 33 3.02 15.38 0.62
N ARG A 34 2.06 16.19 1.07
CA ARG A 34 1.31 15.93 2.30
C ARG A 34 0.01 15.19 1.97
N PHE A 35 -0.23 14.12 2.70
CA PHE A 35 -1.45 13.31 2.61
C PHE A 35 -2.22 13.34 3.93
N ALA A 36 -3.54 13.29 3.84
CA ALA A 36 -4.43 13.43 5.00
C ALA A 36 -4.28 12.31 6.03
N LEU A 37 -3.87 11.11 5.60
CA LEU A 37 -3.66 9.92 6.42
C LEU A 37 -2.45 9.12 5.93
N PRO A 38 -1.77 8.36 6.80
CA PRO A 38 -0.65 7.49 6.44
C PRO A 38 -1.12 6.16 5.85
N VAL A 39 -2.19 6.17 5.05
CA VAL A 39 -2.79 4.95 4.49
C VAL A 39 -2.87 5.02 2.98
N VAL A 40 -2.69 3.87 2.34
CA VAL A 40 -2.86 3.70 0.91
C VAL A 40 -3.67 2.42 0.64
N PRO A 41 -4.76 2.49 -0.14
CA PRO A 41 -5.46 1.29 -0.59
C PRO A 41 -4.53 0.39 -1.40
N ALA A 42 -4.62 -0.92 -1.16
CA ALA A 42 -3.83 -1.88 -1.91
C ALA A 42 -4.14 -1.79 -3.41
N ASN A 43 -3.10 -1.83 -4.23
CA ASN A 43 -3.17 -1.72 -5.69
C ASN A 43 -3.71 -2.99 -6.36
N MET A 44 -4.94 -3.33 -6.03
CA MET A 44 -5.64 -4.56 -6.44
C MET A 44 -6.95 -4.23 -7.16
N LYS A 45 -7.29 -4.97 -8.21
CA LYS A 45 -8.51 -4.77 -9.03
C LYS A 45 -9.83 -4.78 -8.24
N THR A 46 -9.84 -5.40 -7.06
CA THR A 46 -11.02 -5.46 -6.19
C THR A 46 -11.05 -4.39 -5.10
N VAL A 47 -10.02 -3.55 -5.04
CA VAL A 47 -9.87 -2.49 -4.02
C VAL A 47 -9.88 -1.10 -4.65
N LEU A 48 -9.28 -0.95 -5.82
CA LEU A 48 -9.03 0.33 -6.47
C LEU A 48 -9.35 0.25 -7.95
N ASP A 49 -10.00 1.28 -8.47
CA ASP A 49 -10.21 1.56 -9.89
C ASP A 49 -9.90 3.05 -10.20
N GLU A 50 -10.08 3.45 -11.45
CA GLU A 50 -9.81 4.84 -11.87
C GLU A 50 -10.70 5.88 -11.14
N PRO A 51 -12.04 5.69 -10.97
CA PRO A 51 -12.87 6.60 -10.21
C PRO A 51 -12.42 6.78 -8.77
N ILE A 52 -12.07 5.69 -8.07
CA ILE A 52 -11.58 5.74 -6.69
C ILE A 52 -10.20 6.41 -6.63
N ALA A 53 -9.28 6.11 -7.54
CA ALA A 53 -7.97 6.76 -7.61
C ALA A 53 -8.09 8.27 -7.79
N HIS A 54 -8.98 8.71 -8.70
CA HIS A 54 -9.28 10.12 -8.92
C HIS A 54 -9.83 10.78 -7.65
N TRP A 55 -10.81 10.13 -7.01
CA TRP A 55 -11.42 10.66 -5.79
C TRP A 55 -10.40 10.77 -4.64
N LEU A 56 -9.56 9.75 -4.44
CA LEU A 56 -8.51 9.75 -3.42
C LEU A 56 -7.53 10.91 -3.64
N ALA A 57 -7.02 11.06 -4.86
CA ALA A 57 -6.10 12.13 -5.20
C ALA A 57 -6.71 13.52 -4.98
N ALA A 58 -7.96 13.73 -5.42
CA ALA A 58 -8.68 14.99 -5.27
C ALA A 58 -8.98 15.35 -3.80
N ASN A 59 -9.03 14.35 -2.91
CA ASN A 59 -9.29 14.52 -1.48
C ASN A 59 -8.03 14.42 -0.61
N GLY A 60 -6.82 14.51 -1.21
CA GLY A 60 -5.56 14.53 -0.49
C GLY A 60 -5.14 13.21 0.13
N HIS A 61 -5.61 12.09 -0.43
CA HIS A 61 -5.19 10.74 -0.04
C HIS A 61 -4.21 10.16 -1.04
N PHE A 62 -3.25 9.37 -0.53
CA PHE A 62 -2.34 8.64 -1.40
C PHE A 62 -3.02 7.41 -1.99
N TYR A 63 -2.69 7.10 -3.24
CA TYR A 63 -3.11 5.90 -3.94
C TYR A 63 -1.96 5.34 -4.77
N VAL A 64 -2.05 4.06 -5.13
CA VAL A 64 -1.19 3.41 -6.12
C VAL A 64 -2.10 2.68 -7.09
N MET A 65 -2.21 3.15 -8.34
CA MET A 65 -3.05 2.50 -9.34
C MET A 65 -2.45 1.15 -9.74
N HIS A 66 -3.28 0.11 -9.80
CA HIS A 66 -2.86 -1.21 -10.26
C HIS A 66 -2.57 -1.21 -11.76
N ARG A 67 -1.80 -2.20 -12.26
CA ARG A 67 -1.41 -2.34 -13.67
C ARG A 67 -2.20 -3.38 -14.47
N PHE A 68 -3.23 -3.97 -13.89
CA PHE A 68 -3.97 -5.09 -14.47
C PHE A 68 -5.16 -4.60 -15.31
N ASP A 69 -5.26 -5.04 -16.58
CA ASP A 69 -6.33 -4.68 -17.51
C ASP A 69 -6.56 -3.17 -17.60
N LEU A 70 -5.49 -2.39 -17.62
CA LEU A 70 -5.48 -0.93 -17.61
C LEU A 70 -4.51 -0.39 -18.67
N ASP A 71 -4.93 0.61 -19.43
CA ASP A 71 -3.98 1.48 -20.15
C ASP A 71 -3.39 2.50 -19.19
N THR A 72 -2.25 2.15 -18.61
CA THR A 72 -1.55 2.97 -17.60
C THR A 72 -1.18 4.35 -18.14
N VAL A 73 -0.86 4.47 -19.45
CA VAL A 73 -0.49 5.77 -20.06
C VAL A 73 -1.72 6.65 -20.21
N ALA A 74 -2.85 6.08 -20.66
CA ALA A 74 -4.12 6.82 -20.75
C ALA A 74 -4.59 7.26 -19.35
N PHE A 75 -4.53 6.39 -18.34
CA PHE A 75 -4.83 6.74 -16.96
C PHE A 75 -3.95 7.90 -16.46
N ALA A 76 -2.62 7.80 -16.64
CA ALA A 76 -1.69 8.84 -16.21
C ALA A 76 -2.00 10.20 -16.87
N ARG A 77 -2.34 10.19 -18.16
CA ARG A 77 -2.74 11.39 -18.91
C ARG A 77 -4.02 12.00 -18.33
N GLY A 78 -5.05 11.20 -18.09
CA GLY A 78 -6.31 11.65 -17.50
C GLY A 78 -6.10 12.29 -16.12
N MET A 79 -5.23 11.72 -15.27
CA MET A 79 -4.88 12.33 -13.98
C MET A 79 -4.18 13.69 -14.15
N ARG A 80 -3.24 13.80 -15.11
CA ARG A 80 -2.55 15.09 -15.41
C ARG A 80 -3.55 16.14 -15.92
N GLU A 81 -4.44 15.78 -16.83
CA GLU A 81 -5.49 16.68 -17.35
C GLU A 81 -6.45 17.16 -16.27
N ALA A 82 -6.70 16.32 -15.26
CA ALA A 82 -7.47 16.69 -14.06
C ALA A 82 -6.68 17.53 -13.03
N GLY A 83 -5.39 17.83 -13.28
CA GLY A 83 -4.52 18.55 -12.34
C GLY A 83 -4.15 17.73 -11.09
N LEU A 84 -4.24 16.41 -11.16
CA LEU A 84 -3.96 15.49 -10.06
C LEU A 84 -2.59 14.83 -10.21
N PHE A 85 -2.03 14.38 -9.08
CA PHE A 85 -0.77 13.62 -9.12
C PHE A 85 -0.97 12.22 -9.69
N VAL A 86 0.06 11.71 -10.36
CA VAL A 86 0.06 10.40 -10.98
C VAL A 86 0.84 9.41 -10.13
N SER A 87 0.18 8.36 -9.66
CA SER A 87 0.79 7.26 -8.93
C SER A 87 0.35 5.93 -9.54
N ILE A 88 1.32 5.18 -10.07
CA ILE A 88 1.09 3.93 -10.80
C ILE A 88 1.89 2.78 -10.19
N SER A 89 1.53 1.55 -10.52
CA SER A 89 2.36 0.38 -10.27
C SER A 89 2.97 -0.17 -11.55
N SER A 90 4.13 -0.80 -11.42
CA SER A 90 4.88 -1.47 -12.48
C SER A 90 5.28 -2.87 -12.05
N GLY A 91 5.37 -3.80 -12.99
CA GLY A 91 6.08 -5.05 -12.84
C GLY A 91 7.55 -4.90 -13.20
N VAL A 92 8.17 -6.02 -13.65
CA VAL A 92 9.60 -6.07 -14.00
C VAL A 92 9.86 -6.72 -15.36
N LYS A 93 8.80 -6.94 -16.14
CA LYS A 93 8.89 -7.56 -17.46
C LYS A 93 9.16 -6.53 -18.54
N PRO A 94 9.55 -6.95 -19.77
CA PRO A 94 9.78 -6.03 -20.89
C PRO A 94 8.56 -5.15 -21.22
N GLU A 95 7.35 -5.69 -21.11
CA GLU A 95 6.11 -4.94 -21.32
C GLU A 95 5.90 -3.83 -20.28
N ASP A 96 6.32 -4.05 -19.03
CA ASP A 96 6.27 -3.03 -17.97
C ASP A 96 7.29 -1.91 -18.25
N ALA A 97 8.50 -2.26 -18.71
CA ALA A 97 9.52 -1.29 -19.12
C ALA A 97 9.05 -0.43 -20.29
N ALA A 98 8.37 -1.04 -21.27
CA ALA A 98 7.80 -0.31 -22.41
C ALA A 98 6.73 0.72 -22.00
N VAL A 99 5.97 0.47 -20.91
CA VAL A 99 5.04 1.47 -20.34
C VAL A 99 5.81 2.66 -19.79
N ILE A 100 6.92 2.44 -19.08
CA ILE A 100 7.78 3.52 -18.57
C ILE A 100 8.35 4.35 -19.72
N ASP A 101 8.84 3.69 -20.78
CA ASP A 101 9.36 4.36 -21.97
C ASP A 101 8.29 5.24 -22.66
N ARG A 102 7.06 4.75 -22.76
CA ARG A 102 5.93 5.52 -23.33
C ARG A 102 5.57 6.72 -22.46
N LEU A 103 5.51 6.57 -21.13
CA LEU A 103 5.25 7.69 -20.21
C LEU A 103 6.31 8.79 -20.35
N ALA A 104 7.57 8.41 -20.54
CA ALA A 104 8.67 9.36 -20.77
C ALA A 104 8.58 10.02 -22.15
N ALA A 105 8.38 9.23 -23.22
CA ALA A 105 8.30 9.71 -24.59
C ALA A 105 7.11 10.66 -24.82
N ASP A 106 5.96 10.37 -24.21
CA ASP A 106 4.75 11.18 -24.30
C ASP A 106 4.80 12.43 -23.38
N GLY A 107 5.85 12.60 -22.57
CA GLY A 107 5.99 13.72 -21.62
C GLY A 107 4.95 13.71 -20.51
N VAL A 108 4.21 12.62 -20.30
CA VAL A 108 3.19 12.50 -19.24
C VAL A 108 3.84 12.29 -17.88
N GLY A 109 4.84 11.41 -17.81
CA GLY A 109 5.54 11.04 -16.58
C GLY A 109 4.65 10.44 -15.49
N ALA A 110 5.24 10.23 -14.31
CA ALA A 110 4.52 9.87 -13.10
C ALA A 110 5.22 10.50 -11.88
N ASP A 111 4.43 10.88 -10.86
CA ASP A 111 5.01 11.40 -9.60
C ASP A 111 5.51 10.26 -8.73
N TYR A 112 4.79 9.13 -8.73
CA TYR A 112 5.13 7.92 -7.98
C TYR A 112 5.04 6.69 -8.86
N ILE A 113 6.04 5.82 -8.78
CA ILE A 113 6.04 4.52 -9.48
C ILE A 113 6.35 3.44 -8.45
N THR A 114 5.41 2.53 -8.24
CA THR A 114 5.56 1.41 -7.32
C THR A 114 5.91 0.14 -8.11
N ILE A 115 7.13 -0.35 -7.97
CA ILE A 115 7.51 -1.68 -8.46
C ILE A 115 6.93 -2.70 -7.48
N ASP A 116 5.96 -3.49 -7.93
CA ASP A 116 5.15 -4.36 -7.11
C ASP A 116 5.19 -5.81 -7.63
N ILE A 117 6.03 -6.62 -6.99
CA ILE A 117 6.17 -8.06 -7.24
C ILE A 117 6.24 -8.83 -5.93
N ALA A 118 5.90 -10.12 -5.97
CA ALA A 118 5.80 -10.96 -4.77
C ALA A 118 7.13 -11.08 -4.00
N HIS A 119 8.28 -11.13 -4.71
CA HIS A 119 9.61 -11.17 -4.13
C HIS A 119 10.47 -10.06 -4.73
N GLY A 120 10.49 -8.91 -4.04
CA GLY A 120 11.14 -7.68 -4.51
C GLY A 120 12.67 -7.66 -4.39
N HIS A 121 13.28 -8.55 -3.60
CA HIS A 121 14.73 -8.66 -3.52
C HIS A 121 15.28 -9.50 -4.70
N ALA A 122 15.30 -8.90 -5.88
CA ALA A 122 15.64 -9.57 -7.13
C ALA A 122 16.35 -8.64 -8.13
N ASP A 123 17.27 -9.19 -8.93
CA ASP A 123 18.00 -8.43 -9.97
C ASP A 123 17.07 -7.78 -10.99
N SER A 124 15.90 -8.37 -11.26
CA SER A 124 14.89 -7.77 -12.14
C SER A 124 14.31 -6.49 -11.56
N VAL A 125 14.15 -6.40 -10.24
CA VAL A 125 13.74 -5.17 -9.56
C VAL A 125 14.83 -4.11 -9.64
N ARG A 126 16.08 -4.48 -9.42
CA ARG A 126 17.23 -3.58 -9.59
C ARG A 126 17.22 -2.95 -10.99
N ARG A 127 17.14 -3.78 -12.04
CA ARG A 127 17.11 -3.28 -13.43
C ARG A 127 15.94 -2.34 -13.69
N MET A 128 14.75 -2.63 -13.12
CA MET A 128 13.59 -1.77 -13.28
C MET A 128 13.75 -0.44 -12.53
N ILE A 129 14.32 -0.44 -11.33
CA ILE A 129 14.63 0.80 -10.60
C ILE A 129 15.58 1.68 -11.42
N GLU A 130 16.69 1.09 -11.90
CA GLU A 130 17.68 1.78 -12.72
C GLU A 130 17.04 2.34 -14.01
N HIS A 131 16.18 1.56 -14.68
CA HIS A 131 15.45 1.98 -15.88
C HIS A 131 14.49 3.15 -15.62
N ILE A 132 13.71 3.08 -14.54
CA ILE A 132 12.80 4.18 -14.17
C ILE A 132 13.60 5.45 -13.86
N LYS A 133 14.69 5.35 -13.10
CA LYS A 133 15.53 6.50 -12.75
C LYS A 133 16.21 7.12 -13.96
N GLU A 134 16.54 6.33 -14.99
CA GLU A 134 17.04 6.83 -16.26
C GLU A 134 15.96 7.57 -17.06
N LYS A 135 14.76 6.98 -17.21
CA LYS A 135 13.71 7.51 -18.09
C LYS A 135 12.86 8.61 -17.44
N LEU A 136 12.60 8.49 -16.14
CA LEU A 136 11.76 9.38 -15.34
C LEU A 136 12.48 9.76 -14.03
N PRO A 137 13.59 10.52 -14.08
CA PRO A 137 14.45 10.79 -12.93
C PRO A 137 13.75 11.52 -11.77
N GLN A 138 12.65 12.21 -12.05
CA GLN A 138 11.86 12.92 -11.03
C GLN A 138 10.81 12.03 -10.33
N ALA A 139 10.58 10.81 -10.82
CA ALA A 139 9.62 9.92 -10.21
C ALA A 139 10.14 9.42 -8.85
N PHE A 140 9.26 9.45 -7.85
CA PHE A 140 9.49 8.83 -6.55
C PHE A 140 9.26 7.31 -6.68
N VAL A 141 10.33 6.52 -6.59
CA VAL A 141 10.30 5.07 -6.82
C VAL A 141 10.10 4.33 -5.50
N ILE A 142 8.99 3.59 -5.42
CA ILE A 142 8.69 2.68 -4.33
C ILE A 142 8.98 1.26 -4.82
N ALA A 143 9.77 0.47 -4.10
CA ALA A 143 10.09 -0.90 -4.53
C ALA A 143 9.71 -1.94 -3.47
N GLY A 144 9.19 -3.06 -3.91
CA GLY A 144 8.80 -4.20 -3.04
C GLY A 144 8.23 -5.38 -3.81
N ASN A 145 7.82 -6.44 -3.07
CA ASN A 145 7.78 -6.51 -1.62
C ASN A 145 9.01 -7.21 -1.05
N VAL A 146 9.44 -6.76 0.11
CA VAL A 146 10.58 -7.32 0.83
C VAL A 146 10.22 -7.61 2.30
N GLY A 147 11.07 -8.35 3.00
CA GLY A 147 10.82 -8.73 4.39
C GLY A 147 12.07 -8.79 5.26
N THR A 148 13.24 -8.37 4.76
CA THR A 148 14.52 -8.43 5.49
C THR A 148 15.29 -7.12 5.40
N PRO A 149 16.14 -6.81 6.40
CA PRO A 149 17.02 -5.64 6.39
C PRO A 149 17.94 -5.58 5.17
N GLU A 150 18.52 -6.72 4.77
CA GLU A 150 19.42 -6.81 3.62
C GLU A 150 18.70 -6.36 2.34
N ALA A 151 17.45 -6.80 2.17
CA ALA A 151 16.65 -6.41 1.02
C ALA A 151 16.34 -4.90 1.01
N VAL A 152 16.05 -4.31 2.17
CA VAL A 152 15.83 -2.85 2.29
C VAL A 152 17.09 -2.09 1.89
N ILE A 153 18.26 -2.47 2.42
CA ILE A 153 19.56 -1.85 2.10
C ILE A 153 19.82 -1.93 0.59
N ASP A 154 19.62 -3.10 -0.01
CA ASP A 154 19.88 -3.29 -1.44
C ASP A 154 18.93 -2.45 -2.31
N LEU A 155 17.63 -2.43 -2.00
CA LEU A 155 16.66 -1.62 -2.76
C LEU A 155 17.00 -0.12 -2.68
N GLU A 156 17.38 0.38 -1.50
CA GLU A 156 17.81 1.77 -1.32
C GLU A 156 19.09 2.05 -2.12
N ASN A 157 20.06 1.16 -2.09
CA ASN A 157 21.31 1.28 -2.85
C ASN A 157 21.09 1.21 -4.37
N TRP A 158 20.07 0.50 -4.84
CA TRP A 158 19.68 0.47 -6.25
C TRP A 158 18.93 1.73 -6.71
N GLY A 159 18.55 2.61 -5.77
CA GLY A 159 17.93 3.90 -6.08
C GLY A 159 16.45 4.00 -5.75
N ALA A 160 15.86 3.06 -5.01
CA ALA A 160 14.51 3.20 -4.51
C ALA A 160 14.43 4.37 -3.51
N ASP A 161 13.35 5.17 -3.58
CA ASP A 161 13.07 6.28 -2.68
C ASP A 161 12.24 5.85 -1.46
N ALA A 162 11.60 4.69 -1.56
CA ALA A 162 10.91 4.02 -0.46
C ALA A 162 10.87 2.51 -0.70
N THR A 163 10.75 1.74 0.39
CA THR A 163 10.61 0.28 0.32
C THR A 163 9.25 -0.18 0.84
N LYS A 164 8.68 -1.20 0.21
CA LYS A 164 7.41 -1.80 0.63
C LYS A 164 7.68 -3.14 1.32
N VAL A 165 7.44 -3.18 2.64
CA VAL A 165 7.76 -4.32 3.52
C VAL A 165 6.50 -5.12 3.83
N GLY A 166 6.52 -6.40 3.46
CA GLY A 166 5.43 -7.34 3.72
C GLY A 166 5.32 -8.40 2.62
N ILE A 167 5.60 -9.65 2.96
CA ILE A 167 5.44 -10.80 2.07
C ILE A 167 4.38 -11.71 2.67
N GLY A 168 3.20 -11.72 2.09
CA GLY A 168 2.14 -12.64 2.44
C GLY A 168 1.35 -12.39 3.74
N PRO A 169 1.37 -11.21 4.42
CA PRO A 169 0.56 -11.00 5.62
C PRO A 169 -0.91 -10.67 5.30
N GLY A 170 -1.22 -10.37 4.04
CA GLY A 170 -2.56 -10.00 3.59
C GLY A 170 -3.59 -11.11 3.76
N LYS A 171 -4.87 -10.74 3.99
CA LYS A 171 -6.00 -11.66 4.25
C LYS A 171 -6.25 -12.65 3.11
N VAL A 172 -5.98 -12.25 1.87
CA VAL A 172 -6.16 -13.07 0.66
C VAL A 172 -4.86 -13.68 0.14
N CYS A 173 -3.74 -13.39 0.76
CA CYS A 173 -2.45 -13.98 0.39
C CYS A 173 -2.28 -15.37 1.01
N ILE A 174 -1.81 -16.33 0.19
CA ILE A 174 -1.50 -17.69 0.62
C ILE A 174 -0.04 -18.07 0.36
N THR A 175 0.84 -17.11 0.10
CA THR A 175 2.26 -17.33 -0.16
C THR A 175 2.91 -18.21 0.91
N ARG A 176 2.70 -17.90 2.19
CA ARG A 176 3.25 -18.68 3.30
C ARG A 176 2.82 -20.14 3.29
N LEU A 177 1.58 -20.44 2.85
CA LEU A 177 1.04 -21.79 2.78
C LEU A 177 1.58 -22.58 1.60
N LYS A 178 1.97 -21.89 0.52
CA LYS A 178 2.46 -22.48 -0.72
C LYS A 178 3.98 -22.63 -0.73
N THR A 179 4.70 -21.68 -0.14
CA THR A 179 6.15 -21.58 -0.27
C THR A 179 6.91 -21.81 1.05
N GLY A 180 6.24 -21.65 2.20
CA GLY A 180 6.89 -21.63 3.52
C GLY A 180 7.60 -20.32 3.85
N PHE A 181 7.58 -19.33 2.92
CA PHE A 181 8.20 -18.02 3.12
C PHE A 181 7.15 -16.92 3.36
N GLY A 182 7.56 -15.84 4.02
CA GLY A 182 6.74 -14.66 4.22
C GLY A 182 6.90 -14.02 5.58
N THR A 183 6.18 -12.92 5.77
CA THR A 183 6.13 -12.15 7.03
C THR A 183 4.79 -12.30 7.77
N GLY A 184 3.87 -13.08 7.23
CA GLY A 184 2.57 -13.35 7.86
C GLY A 184 2.72 -14.08 9.20
N GLY A 185 2.12 -13.50 10.26
CA GLY A 185 2.26 -13.96 11.64
C GLY A 185 3.42 -13.28 12.41
N TRP A 186 4.22 -12.44 11.72
CA TRP A 186 5.31 -11.67 12.32
C TRP A 186 5.60 -10.35 11.55
N GLN A 187 4.61 -9.83 10.84
CA GLN A 187 4.73 -8.64 10.01
C GLN A 187 5.24 -7.43 10.79
N LEU A 188 4.74 -7.22 12.01
CA LEU A 188 5.15 -6.09 12.84
C LEU A 188 6.62 -6.21 13.30
N SER A 189 7.09 -7.44 13.57
CA SER A 189 8.51 -7.73 13.83
C SER A 189 9.37 -7.48 12.60
N ALA A 190 8.93 -7.91 11.40
CA ALA A 190 9.64 -7.66 10.16
C ALA A 190 9.79 -6.16 9.91
N LEU A 191 8.73 -5.40 10.10
CA LEU A 191 8.73 -3.95 9.98
C LEU A 191 9.75 -3.30 10.93
N LYS A 192 9.70 -3.65 12.23
CA LYS A 192 10.67 -3.17 13.23
C LYS A 192 12.11 -3.50 12.84
N TRP A 193 12.32 -4.69 12.31
CA TRP A 193 13.63 -5.17 11.91
C TRP A 193 14.17 -4.40 10.70
N CYS A 194 13.35 -4.25 9.66
CA CYS A 194 13.69 -3.46 8.47
C CYS A 194 13.90 -1.97 8.79
N ALA A 195 13.07 -1.39 9.65
CA ALA A 195 13.16 0.03 10.03
C ALA A 195 14.47 0.40 10.75
N ARG A 196 15.19 -0.57 11.32
CA ARG A 196 16.50 -0.31 11.96
C ARG A 196 17.62 0.05 10.99
N VAL A 197 17.49 -0.36 9.73
CA VAL A 197 18.50 -0.14 8.70
C VAL A 197 18.03 0.83 7.62
N ALA A 198 16.73 1.04 7.51
CA ALA A 198 16.15 1.91 6.51
C ALA A 198 16.59 3.37 6.69
N THR A 199 17.07 3.98 5.62
CA THR A 199 17.39 5.41 5.52
C THR A 199 16.33 6.18 4.74
N LYS A 200 15.44 5.45 4.06
CA LYS A 200 14.31 5.94 3.29
C LYS A 200 12.99 5.48 3.91
N PRO A 201 11.86 6.12 3.55
CA PRO A 201 10.55 5.72 4.06
C PRO A 201 10.21 4.25 3.79
N ILE A 202 9.49 3.63 4.73
CA ILE A 202 8.93 2.28 4.57
C ILE A 202 7.41 2.37 4.46
N ILE A 203 6.84 1.60 3.53
CA ILE A 203 5.40 1.28 3.49
C ILE A 203 5.22 -0.11 4.12
N ALA A 204 4.45 -0.19 5.21
CA ALA A 204 4.03 -1.48 5.76
C ALA A 204 2.89 -2.05 4.93
N ASP A 205 3.08 -3.21 4.31
CA ASP A 205 2.10 -3.80 3.39
C ASP A 205 1.49 -5.09 3.92
N GLY A 206 0.20 -5.02 4.24
CA GLY A 206 -0.62 -6.14 4.64
C GLY A 206 -0.62 -6.45 6.13
N GLY A 207 -1.56 -7.31 6.53
CA GLY A 207 -1.73 -7.70 7.93
C GLY A 207 -2.66 -6.78 8.74
N ILE A 208 -3.03 -5.63 8.22
CA ILE A 208 -3.89 -4.65 8.87
C ILE A 208 -5.34 -5.15 8.91
N ARG A 209 -5.90 -5.24 10.12
CA ARG A 209 -7.29 -5.70 10.38
C ARG A 209 -8.12 -4.61 11.04
N HIS A 210 -7.49 -3.74 11.81
CA HIS A 210 -8.11 -2.68 12.60
C HIS A 210 -7.35 -1.38 12.42
N HIS A 211 -8.00 -0.24 12.68
CA HIS A 211 -7.36 1.08 12.56
C HIS A 211 -6.17 1.24 13.53
N GLY A 212 -6.24 0.61 14.71
CA GLY A 212 -5.13 0.57 15.65
C GLY A 212 -3.84 -0.08 15.11
N ASP A 213 -3.95 -0.98 14.12
CA ASP A 213 -2.78 -1.60 13.50
C ASP A 213 -2.00 -0.60 12.64
N ILE A 214 -2.67 0.43 12.12
CA ILE A 214 -2.03 1.55 11.43
C ILE A 214 -1.13 2.30 12.39
N ALA A 215 -1.64 2.65 13.57
CA ALA A 215 -0.85 3.31 14.63
C ALA A 215 0.34 2.46 15.09
N LYS A 216 0.16 1.13 15.23
CA LYS A 216 1.24 0.20 15.53
C LYS A 216 2.30 0.23 14.42
N SER A 217 1.90 0.16 13.15
CA SER A 217 2.81 0.19 12.00
C SER A 217 3.67 1.46 12.00
N VAL A 218 3.05 2.63 12.18
CA VAL A 218 3.77 3.91 12.25
C VAL A 218 4.75 3.92 13.43
N ARG A 219 4.31 3.46 14.61
CA ARG A 219 5.17 3.39 15.81
C ARG A 219 6.38 2.47 15.62
N PHE A 220 6.26 1.45 14.74
CA PHE A 220 7.32 0.51 14.43
C PHE A 220 8.13 0.87 13.17
N GLY A 221 7.91 2.06 12.60
CA GLY A 221 8.80 2.64 11.60
C GLY A 221 8.21 2.78 10.19
N ALA A 222 6.91 2.51 9.99
CA ALA A 222 6.26 2.79 8.71
C ALA A 222 5.95 4.29 8.55
N ALA A 223 6.24 4.84 7.37
CA ALA A 223 5.75 6.16 6.96
C ALA A 223 4.33 6.08 6.40
N MET A 224 4.03 5.01 5.69
CA MET A 224 2.72 4.71 5.10
C MET A 224 2.34 3.26 5.37
N VAL A 225 1.03 2.97 5.30
CA VAL A 225 0.48 1.63 5.53
C VAL A 225 -0.43 1.24 4.38
N MET A 226 -0.11 0.17 3.67
CA MET A 226 -0.95 -0.35 2.59
C MET A 226 -2.00 -1.31 3.14
N VAL A 227 -3.25 -1.07 2.77
CA VAL A 227 -4.43 -1.73 3.36
C VAL A 227 -5.33 -2.29 2.25
N GLY A 228 -5.60 -3.59 2.30
CA GLY A 228 -6.48 -4.28 1.35
C GLY A 228 -7.89 -4.48 1.89
N SER A 229 -8.06 -5.38 2.85
CA SER A 229 -9.39 -5.84 3.30
C SER A 229 -10.28 -4.75 3.88
N LEU A 230 -9.72 -3.74 4.56
CA LEU A 230 -10.51 -2.63 5.08
C LEU A 230 -11.10 -1.74 3.98
N PHE A 231 -10.53 -1.78 2.77
CA PHE A 231 -11.02 -1.02 1.61
C PHE A 231 -11.74 -1.87 0.56
N ALA A 232 -11.80 -3.19 0.73
CA ALA A 232 -12.42 -4.09 -0.24
C ALA A 232 -13.95 -4.20 -0.15
N GLY A 233 -14.55 -3.79 0.98
CA GLY A 233 -15.97 -3.97 1.27
C GLY A 233 -16.83 -2.71 1.15
N HIS A 234 -16.39 -1.66 0.46
CA HIS A 234 -17.20 -0.44 0.29
C HIS A 234 -18.19 -0.56 -0.88
N GLU A 235 -19.21 0.28 -0.85
CA GLU A 235 -20.19 0.37 -1.95
C GLU A 235 -19.47 0.63 -3.27
N GLU A 236 -18.47 1.51 -3.26
CA GLU A 236 -17.65 1.91 -4.41
C GLU A 236 -16.60 0.88 -4.80
N SER A 237 -16.23 -0.07 -3.91
CA SER A 237 -15.16 -1.05 -4.20
C SER A 237 -15.45 -1.83 -5.48
N PRO A 238 -14.45 -2.00 -6.37
CA PRO A 238 -14.67 -2.55 -7.72
C PRO A 238 -15.01 -4.03 -7.74
N GLY A 239 -14.75 -4.77 -6.65
CA GLY A 239 -15.11 -6.18 -6.53
C GLY A 239 -16.59 -6.42 -6.82
N ARG A 240 -16.91 -7.51 -7.53
CA ARG A 240 -18.30 -7.85 -7.87
C ARG A 240 -19.14 -7.93 -6.60
N THR A 241 -20.29 -7.27 -6.61
CA THR A 241 -21.28 -7.40 -5.52
C THR A 241 -22.06 -8.69 -5.69
N VAL A 242 -22.13 -9.48 -4.60
CA VAL A 242 -22.93 -10.71 -4.52
C VAL A 242 -23.82 -10.68 -3.29
N GLU A 243 -25.00 -11.25 -3.38
CA GLU A 243 -25.91 -11.40 -2.26
C GLU A 243 -25.86 -12.85 -1.73
N VAL A 244 -25.72 -12.99 -0.42
CA VAL A 244 -25.76 -14.28 0.27
C VAL A 244 -26.67 -14.13 1.48
N ASP A 245 -27.74 -14.91 1.55
CA ASP A 245 -28.73 -14.90 2.65
C ASP A 245 -29.28 -13.49 2.98
N GLY A 246 -29.53 -12.68 1.94
CA GLY A 246 -30.07 -11.33 2.07
C GLY A 246 -29.04 -10.25 2.47
N GLN A 247 -27.75 -10.62 2.60
CA GLN A 247 -26.67 -9.70 2.87
C GLN A 247 -25.79 -9.49 1.64
N LEU A 248 -25.37 -8.25 1.40
CA LEU A 248 -24.48 -7.89 0.30
C LEU A 248 -23.00 -8.03 0.69
N TYR A 249 -22.23 -8.58 -0.23
CA TYR A 249 -20.79 -8.76 -0.12
C TYR A 249 -20.09 -8.28 -1.38
N LYS A 250 -18.83 -7.89 -1.24
CA LYS A 250 -17.90 -7.66 -2.34
C LYS A 250 -16.93 -8.82 -2.49
N GLU A 251 -16.69 -9.27 -3.72
CA GLU A 251 -15.61 -10.21 -3.99
C GLU A 251 -14.25 -9.51 -3.75
N TYR A 252 -13.38 -10.16 -3.00
CA TYR A 252 -12.04 -9.68 -2.71
C TYR A 252 -11.02 -10.79 -2.99
N TYR A 253 -10.04 -10.51 -3.86
CA TYR A 253 -8.99 -11.45 -4.23
C TYR A 253 -7.66 -10.74 -4.50
N GLY A 254 -6.55 -11.48 -4.26
CA GLY A 254 -5.20 -10.97 -4.44
C GLY A 254 -4.75 -10.94 -5.90
N SER A 255 -3.79 -10.07 -6.21
CA SER A 255 -3.18 -9.96 -7.54
C SER A 255 -2.52 -11.26 -8.02
N ALA A 256 -2.04 -12.11 -7.09
CA ALA A 256 -1.46 -13.42 -7.37
C ALA A 256 -2.49 -14.56 -7.38
N SER A 257 -3.81 -14.28 -7.39
CA SER A 257 -4.86 -15.28 -7.50
C SER A 257 -5.06 -15.73 -8.95
N ASP A 258 -5.62 -16.93 -9.14
CA ASP A 258 -6.08 -17.44 -10.44
C ASP A 258 -7.18 -16.55 -11.05
N PHE A 259 -8.02 -15.93 -10.22
CA PHE A 259 -9.05 -14.97 -10.64
C PHE A 259 -8.46 -13.72 -11.31
N ASN A 260 -7.31 -13.25 -10.86
CA ASN A 260 -6.64 -12.10 -11.46
C ASN A 260 -5.78 -12.51 -12.65
N LYS A 261 -5.11 -13.68 -12.58
CA LYS A 261 -4.21 -14.16 -13.63
C LYS A 261 -4.93 -14.77 -14.81
N GLY A 262 -6.15 -15.27 -14.63
CA GLY A 262 -6.88 -16.03 -15.62
C GLY A 262 -6.35 -17.45 -15.88
N GLU A 263 -5.35 -17.89 -15.10
CA GLU A 263 -4.75 -19.22 -15.17
C GLU A 263 -4.39 -19.76 -13.79
N TYR A 264 -4.43 -21.08 -13.61
CA TYR A 264 -4.03 -21.76 -12.37
C TYR A 264 -2.55 -22.14 -12.39
N LYS A 265 -1.67 -21.13 -12.38
CA LYS A 265 -0.22 -21.30 -12.37
C LYS A 265 0.44 -20.33 -11.39
N HIS A 266 1.28 -20.86 -10.48
CA HIS A 266 1.92 -20.08 -9.42
C HIS A 266 0.92 -19.22 -8.61
N VAL A 267 -0.20 -19.84 -8.18
CA VAL A 267 -1.26 -19.15 -7.43
C VAL A 267 -0.86 -19.00 -5.98
N GLU A 268 -0.76 -17.74 -5.54
CA GLU A 268 -0.43 -17.34 -4.16
C GLU A 268 -1.51 -16.43 -3.54
N GLY A 269 -2.67 -16.30 -4.17
CA GLY A 269 -3.83 -15.57 -3.70
C GLY A 269 -5.09 -16.41 -3.69
N LYS A 270 -6.05 -16.05 -2.82
CA LYS A 270 -7.40 -16.64 -2.75
C LYS A 270 -8.47 -15.58 -2.95
N ARG A 271 -9.69 -16.01 -3.25
CA ARG A 271 -10.89 -15.17 -3.27
C ARG A 271 -11.67 -15.38 -1.96
N ILE A 272 -12.17 -14.28 -1.41
CA ILE A 272 -13.11 -14.28 -0.28
C ILE A 272 -14.24 -13.27 -0.55
N LEU A 273 -15.24 -13.26 0.31
CA LEU A 273 -16.29 -12.27 0.34
C LEU A 273 -16.08 -11.34 1.54
N GLU A 274 -16.14 -10.03 1.30
CA GLU A 274 -16.12 -9.00 2.35
C GLU A 274 -17.52 -8.38 2.46
N PRO A 275 -18.12 -8.31 3.65
CA PRO A 275 -19.42 -7.65 3.82
C PRO A 275 -19.38 -6.20 3.33
N VAL A 276 -20.46 -5.77 2.67
CA VAL A 276 -20.61 -4.35 2.31
C VAL A 276 -20.82 -3.53 3.57
N LYS A 277 -20.01 -2.48 3.76
CA LYS A 277 -19.97 -1.69 5.01
C LYS A 277 -20.11 -0.18 4.79
N GLY A 278 -20.80 0.23 3.75
CA GLY A 278 -21.03 1.66 3.44
C GLY A 278 -19.93 2.28 2.56
N LYS A 279 -19.74 3.59 2.67
CA LYS A 279 -18.91 4.37 1.75
C LYS A 279 -17.44 4.45 2.20
N LEU A 280 -16.54 4.51 1.23
CA LEU A 280 -15.10 4.70 1.44
C LEU A 280 -14.80 5.96 2.27
N ALA A 281 -15.50 7.07 1.98
CA ALA A 281 -15.31 8.33 2.69
C ALA A 281 -15.59 8.22 4.20
N ASP A 282 -16.59 7.41 4.59
CA ASP A 282 -16.93 7.22 6.01
C ASP A 282 -15.83 6.45 6.74
N THR A 283 -15.29 5.40 6.14
CA THR A 283 -14.14 4.67 6.71
C THR A 283 -12.89 5.54 6.84
N LEU A 284 -12.59 6.38 5.86
CA LEU A 284 -11.44 7.30 5.95
C LEU A 284 -11.64 8.34 7.06
N ARG A 285 -12.89 8.82 7.27
CA ARG A 285 -13.21 9.71 8.40
C ARG A 285 -13.01 8.99 9.74
N GLU A 286 -13.52 7.77 9.91
CA GLU A 286 -13.32 6.98 11.11
C GLU A 286 -11.83 6.69 11.36
N MET A 287 -11.07 6.33 10.34
CA MET A 287 -9.61 6.14 10.45
C MET A 287 -8.93 7.41 10.95
N ARG A 288 -9.35 8.58 10.46
CA ARG A 288 -8.81 9.86 10.90
C ARG A 288 -9.07 10.07 12.39
N GLU A 289 -10.30 9.89 12.85
CA GLU A 289 -10.71 10.07 14.25
C GLU A 289 -9.98 9.09 15.18
N ASP A 290 -9.84 7.82 14.75
CA ASP A 290 -9.12 6.79 15.50
C ASP A 290 -7.61 7.06 15.59
N LEU A 291 -6.99 7.56 14.51
CA LEU A 291 -5.60 7.97 14.52
C LEU A 291 -5.37 9.23 15.35
N GLN A 292 -6.29 10.19 15.34
CA GLN A 292 -6.26 11.34 16.26
C GLN A 292 -6.30 10.87 17.72
N SER A 293 -7.15 9.89 18.03
CA SER A 293 -7.18 9.25 19.34
C SER A 293 -5.85 8.58 19.67
N SER A 294 -5.27 7.82 18.74
CA SER A 294 -3.98 7.15 18.91
C SER A 294 -2.85 8.14 19.21
N ILE A 295 -2.79 9.26 18.49
CA ILE A 295 -1.81 10.34 18.71
C ILE A 295 -1.96 10.93 20.13
N SER A 296 -3.18 11.19 20.54
CA SER A 296 -3.50 11.67 21.89
C SER A 296 -3.00 10.71 22.97
N TYR A 297 -3.26 9.39 22.81
CA TYR A 297 -2.74 8.35 23.71
C TYR A 297 -1.21 8.25 23.69
N ALA A 298 -0.58 8.52 22.57
CA ALA A 298 0.88 8.56 22.47
C ALA A 298 1.51 9.80 23.14
N GLY A 299 0.71 10.78 23.53
CA GLY A 299 1.16 12.03 24.17
C GLY A 299 1.72 13.05 23.17
N GLY A 300 1.39 12.90 21.88
CA GLY A 300 1.78 13.77 20.78
C GLY A 300 0.68 14.73 20.34
N ARG A 301 1.00 15.51 19.29
CA ARG A 301 0.06 16.31 18.48
C ARG A 301 0.13 15.91 17.01
N LEU A 302 1.23 15.33 16.59
CA LEU A 302 1.50 14.87 15.23
C LEU A 302 1.67 13.35 15.24
N LEU A 303 1.44 12.72 14.10
CA LEU A 303 1.58 11.28 13.95
C LEU A 303 3.06 10.82 14.00
N THR A 304 3.96 11.65 13.48
CA THR A 304 5.41 11.40 13.39
C THR A 304 6.21 12.53 14.05
#